data_6cfd7cdc97f8b35b454d429a8939e2a4
#
_entry.id   6cfd7cdc97f8b35b454d429a8939e2a4
#
_cell.length_a   1.000
_cell.length_b   1.000
_cell.length_c   1.000
_cell.angle_alpha   90.00
_cell.angle_beta   90.00
_cell.angle_gamma   90.00
#
_symmetry.space_group_name_H-M   'P 1'
#
loop_
_entity.id
_entity.type
_entity.pdbx_description
1 polymer ?
#
loop_
_entity_poly.entity_id
_entity_poly.type
_entity_poly.pdbx_seq_one_letter_code
_entity_poly.pdbx_strand_id
1 'polypeptide(L)'
;MLLIPAIDLRNGRCVRLFKGDFNAETRYEYDPLDLHERYRGFGASWLHVVDLDGAKDGVLANRPTIIRLAAQGSLRIQLGGGMRSAAVIEDVLAQGVERVVVGSAAIETPAEVAGWFRRFGADRICLALDVKLDTDGEPKVRTRGWTEGTGVTLWSALEPFLPVGLKHVLCTDIDRDGALTGPNLDLYARARALHPDIAWQASGGVRDAADLAALAGLRMAAAVSGKALLEQRITPEELRPFLPNASSPASTSATARS
;
A
#
# COMPACT_ATOMS: atom_id res chain seq x y z
N MET A 1 4.31 11.60 8.48
CA MET A 1 3.70 10.63 7.56
C MET A 1 4.81 9.81 6.91
N LEU A 2 4.63 8.51 6.77
CA LEU A 2 5.58 7.62 6.11
C LEU A 2 5.23 7.45 4.63
N LEU A 3 6.21 7.52 3.73
CA LEU A 3 6.04 7.06 2.36
C LEU A 3 6.39 5.57 2.28
N ILE A 4 5.50 4.79 1.70
CA ILE A 4 5.69 3.37 1.41
C ILE A 4 5.73 3.19 -0.11
N PRO A 5 6.90 2.96 -0.71
CA PRO A 5 6.98 2.59 -2.12
C PRO A 5 6.19 1.32 -2.40
N ALA A 6 5.59 1.24 -3.59
CA ALA A 6 4.79 0.08 -4.00
C ALA A 6 5.30 -0.52 -5.31
N ILE A 7 5.29 -1.85 -5.38
CA ILE A 7 5.52 -2.63 -6.59
C ILE A 7 4.42 -3.67 -6.75
N ASP A 8 3.92 -3.80 -7.96
CA ASP A 8 2.97 -4.84 -8.35
C ASP A 8 3.73 -5.92 -9.13
N LEU A 9 3.53 -7.17 -8.74
CA LEU A 9 4.15 -8.33 -9.38
C LEU A 9 3.11 -9.10 -10.20
N ARG A 10 3.45 -9.40 -11.44
CA ARG A 10 2.69 -10.29 -12.32
C ARG A 10 3.66 -11.15 -13.15
N ASN A 11 3.50 -12.47 -13.09
CA ASN A 11 4.40 -13.42 -13.76
C ASN A 11 5.90 -13.14 -13.47
N GLY A 12 6.23 -12.81 -12.21
CA GLY A 12 7.59 -12.52 -11.74
C GLY A 12 8.15 -11.15 -12.14
N ARG A 13 7.35 -10.27 -12.76
CA ARG A 13 7.79 -8.96 -13.28
C ARG A 13 7.10 -7.81 -12.59
N CYS A 14 7.77 -6.67 -12.55
CA CYS A 14 7.18 -5.42 -12.08
C CYS A 14 6.23 -4.86 -13.15
N VAL A 15 4.98 -4.63 -12.76
CA VAL A 15 3.95 -4.08 -13.64
C VAL A 15 3.17 -2.98 -12.95
N ARG A 16 2.31 -2.29 -13.68
CA ARG A 16 1.26 -1.43 -13.15
C ARG A 16 0.00 -1.60 -13.98
N LEU A 17 -1.12 -1.79 -13.30
CA LEU A 17 -2.44 -1.78 -13.93
C LEU A 17 -2.99 -0.35 -13.93
N PHE A 18 -3.60 0.07 -15.03
CA PHE A 18 -4.35 1.33 -15.06
C PHE A 18 -5.73 1.08 -14.47
N LYS A 19 -6.02 1.74 -13.34
CA LYS A 19 -7.30 1.58 -12.60
C LYS A 19 -7.68 0.11 -12.33
N GLY A 20 -6.70 -0.73 -12.02
CA GLY A 20 -6.93 -2.15 -11.71
C GLY A 20 -7.28 -3.05 -12.90
N ASP A 21 -7.31 -2.53 -14.14
CA ASP A 21 -7.64 -3.32 -15.33
C ASP A 21 -6.46 -4.21 -15.76
N PHE A 22 -6.64 -5.52 -15.66
CA PHE A 22 -5.65 -6.52 -16.06
C PHE A 22 -5.33 -6.51 -17.57
N ASN A 23 -6.16 -5.88 -18.41
CA ASN A 23 -5.93 -5.71 -19.84
C ASN A 23 -5.17 -4.40 -20.15
N ALA A 24 -5.09 -3.47 -19.20
CA ALA A 24 -4.38 -2.21 -19.30
C ALA A 24 -3.10 -2.22 -18.46
N GLU A 25 -2.22 -3.21 -18.73
CA GLU A 25 -0.96 -3.41 -18.03
C GLU A 25 0.18 -2.61 -18.68
N THR A 26 0.91 -1.88 -17.85
CA THR A 26 2.23 -1.32 -18.20
C THR A 26 3.30 -2.18 -17.54
N ARG A 27 4.26 -2.67 -18.32
CA ARG A 27 5.43 -3.43 -17.82
C ARG A 27 6.61 -2.50 -17.66
N TYR A 28 7.33 -2.69 -16.55
CA TYR A 28 8.58 -2.00 -16.29
C TYR A 28 9.74 -2.99 -16.37
N GLU A 29 10.85 -2.56 -16.99
CA GLU A 29 12.06 -3.39 -17.14
C GLU A 29 12.93 -3.43 -15.85
N TYR A 30 12.32 -3.10 -14.71
CA TYR A 30 13.01 -3.16 -13.41
C TYR A 30 12.92 -4.57 -12.82
N ASP A 31 14.04 -5.08 -12.34
CA ASP A 31 14.02 -6.24 -11.45
C ASP A 31 13.43 -5.82 -10.08
N PRO A 32 12.54 -6.63 -9.48
CA PRO A 32 11.99 -6.32 -8.16
C PRO A 32 13.03 -6.08 -7.05
N LEU A 33 14.18 -6.80 -7.11
CA LEU A 33 15.26 -6.63 -6.14
C LEU A 33 16.03 -5.32 -6.37
N ASP A 34 16.22 -4.91 -7.62
CA ASP A 34 16.85 -3.63 -7.94
C ASP A 34 15.99 -2.46 -7.43
N LEU A 35 14.66 -2.55 -7.57
CA LEU A 35 13.73 -1.57 -6.99
C LEU A 35 13.78 -1.56 -5.46
N HIS A 36 13.85 -2.74 -4.83
CA HIS A 36 14.02 -2.84 -3.38
C HIS A 36 15.29 -2.09 -2.93
N GLU A 37 16.44 -2.36 -3.55
CA GLU A 37 17.70 -1.69 -3.24
C GLU A 37 17.65 -0.19 -3.51
N ARG A 38 17.03 0.22 -4.60
CA ARG A 38 16.81 1.63 -4.92
C ARG A 38 16.00 2.36 -3.85
N TYR A 39 14.87 1.79 -3.43
CA TYR A 39 14.03 2.40 -2.40
C TYR A 39 14.70 2.39 -1.03
N ARG A 40 15.45 1.34 -0.70
CA ARG A 40 16.33 1.30 0.46
C ARG A 40 17.35 2.44 0.42
N GLY A 41 17.99 2.64 -0.72
CA GLY A 41 18.97 3.71 -0.94
C GLY A 41 18.38 5.13 -0.78
N PHE A 42 17.09 5.31 -1.06
CA PHE A 42 16.38 6.57 -0.79
C PHE A 42 16.04 6.76 0.69
N GLY A 43 16.13 5.71 1.51
CA GLY A 43 15.84 5.75 2.95
C GLY A 43 14.44 5.23 3.30
N ALA A 44 13.78 4.49 2.42
CA ALA A 44 12.55 3.80 2.77
C ALA A 44 12.78 2.79 3.91
N SER A 45 11.75 2.51 4.68
CA SER A 45 11.74 1.47 5.72
C SER A 45 10.72 0.37 5.46
N TRP A 46 9.83 0.59 4.50
CA TRP A 46 8.81 -0.35 4.07
C TRP A 46 8.77 -0.44 2.55
N LEU A 47 8.30 -1.59 2.06
CA LEU A 47 7.93 -1.81 0.68
C LEU A 47 6.56 -2.49 0.65
N HIS A 48 5.61 -1.91 -0.08
CA HIS A 48 4.32 -2.54 -0.37
C HIS A 48 4.46 -3.38 -1.63
N VAL A 49 4.14 -4.66 -1.53
CA VAL A 49 4.21 -5.62 -2.64
C VAL A 49 2.82 -6.18 -2.88
N VAL A 50 2.36 -6.15 -4.13
CA VAL A 50 1.10 -6.79 -4.53
C VAL A 50 1.38 -7.94 -5.47
N ASP A 51 0.98 -9.16 -5.07
CA ASP A 51 0.92 -10.31 -5.97
C ASP A 51 -0.39 -10.25 -6.77
N LEU A 52 -0.33 -9.72 -8.00
CA LEU A 52 -1.51 -9.58 -8.86
C LEU A 52 -2.05 -10.93 -9.34
N ASP A 53 -1.17 -11.92 -9.53
CA ASP A 53 -1.60 -13.29 -9.87
C ASP A 53 -2.34 -13.89 -8.67
N GLY A 54 -1.82 -13.70 -7.45
CA GLY A 54 -2.49 -14.08 -6.22
C GLY A 54 -3.83 -13.37 -6.00
N ALA A 55 -3.90 -12.09 -6.33
CA ALA A 55 -5.15 -11.33 -6.25
C ALA A 55 -6.21 -11.89 -7.18
N LYS A 56 -5.83 -12.24 -8.42
CA LYS A 56 -6.72 -12.78 -9.45
C LYS A 56 -7.13 -14.22 -9.15
N ASP A 57 -6.15 -15.10 -9.02
CA ASP A 57 -6.37 -16.56 -9.05
C ASP A 57 -6.34 -17.20 -7.66
N GLY A 58 -5.95 -16.44 -6.62
CA GLY A 58 -5.85 -16.92 -5.23
C GLY A 58 -4.59 -17.74 -4.92
N VAL A 59 -3.70 -17.88 -5.91
CA VAL A 59 -2.43 -18.61 -5.77
C VAL A 59 -1.28 -17.62 -5.83
N LEU A 60 -0.43 -17.59 -4.80
CA LEU A 60 0.75 -16.72 -4.75
C LEU A 60 1.81 -17.17 -5.78
N ALA A 61 1.57 -16.85 -7.05
CA ALA A 61 2.46 -17.25 -8.14
C ALA A 61 3.83 -16.55 -8.05
N ASN A 62 3.88 -15.34 -7.47
CA ASN A 62 5.12 -14.58 -7.28
C ASN A 62 5.82 -14.87 -5.95
N ARG A 63 5.40 -15.90 -5.21
CA ARG A 63 5.96 -16.29 -3.91
C ARG A 63 7.49 -16.36 -3.88
N PRO A 64 8.20 -16.95 -4.87
CA PRO A 64 9.67 -16.99 -4.85
C PRO A 64 10.31 -15.60 -4.83
N THR A 65 9.77 -14.65 -5.62
CA THR A 65 10.24 -13.26 -5.65
C THR A 65 9.94 -12.55 -4.32
N ILE A 66 8.75 -12.75 -3.77
CA ILE A 66 8.33 -12.16 -2.49
C ILE A 66 9.25 -12.61 -1.35
N ILE A 67 9.56 -13.91 -1.26
CA ILE A 67 10.47 -14.45 -0.25
C ILE A 67 11.88 -13.84 -0.41
N ARG A 68 12.36 -13.71 -1.64
CA ARG A 68 13.68 -13.07 -1.91
C ARG A 68 13.70 -11.61 -1.45
N LEU A 69 12.63 -10.85 -1.66
CA LEU A 69 12.48 -9.48 -1.17
C LEU A 69 12.46 -9.43 0.36
N ALA A 70 11.70 -10.29 1.01
CA ALA A 70 11.63 -10.36 2.47
C ALA A 70 12.98 -10.77 3.10
N ALA A 71 13.70 -11.70 2.47
CA ALA A 71 15.01 -12.18 2.93
C ALA A 71 16.11 -11.10 2.87
N GLN A 72 15.95 -10.01 2.09
CA GLN A 72 16.89 -8.88 2.12
C GLN A 72 16.95 -8.22 3.51
N GLY A 73 15.85 -8.24 4.28
CA GLY A 73 15.78 -7.76 5.66
C GLY A 73 15.94 -6.25 5.85
N SER A 74 16.25 -5.51 4.79
CA SER A 74 16.52 -4.06 4.87
C SER A 74 15.27 -3.19 4.73
N LEU A 75 14.20 -3.71 4.09
CA LEU A 75 12.87 -3.11 4.06
C LEU A 75 11.86 -4.09 4.67
N ARG A 76 10.96 -3.60 5.50
CA ARG A 76 9.82 -4.38 5.97
C ARG A 76 8.82 -4.56 4.83
N ILE A 77 8.39 -5.78 4.56
CA ILE A 77 7.48 -6.07 3.47
C ILE A 77 6.03 -6.05 3.96
N GLN A 78 5.20 -5.23 3.32
CA GLN A 78 3.73 -5.26 3.42
C GLN A 78 3.19 -5.93 2.15
N LEU A 79 2.58 -7.13 2.27
CA LEU A 79 2.19 -7.97 1.14
C LEU A 79 0.69 -8.02 0.96
N GLY A 80 0.21 -7.63 -0.23
CA GLY A 80 -1.16 -7.81 -0.70
C GLY A 80 -1.26 -8.83 -1.85
N GLY A 81 -2.49 -9.22 -2.16
CA GLY A 81 -2.79 -10.21 -3.20
C GLY A 81 -2.82 -11.64 -2.68
N GLY A 82 -3.96 -12.32 -2.84
CA GLY A 82 -4.10 -13.74 -2.50
C GLY A 82 -4.24 -14.07 -1.00
N MET A 83 -4.37 -13.11 -0.10
CA MET A 83 -4.56 -13.33 1.34
C MET A 83 -5.97 -13.81 1.64
N ARG A 84 -6.26 -15.09 1.35
CA ARG A 84 -7.62 -15.67 1.41
C ARG A 84 -7.81 -16.70 2.54
N SER A 85 -6.78 -17.05 3.29
CA SER A 85 -6.88 -17.99 4.41
C SER A 85 -5.81 -17.76 5.47
N ALA A 86 -6.08 -18.19 6.70
CA ALA A 86 -5.11 -18.13 7.79
C ALA A 86 -3.82 -18.91 7.49
N ALA A 87 -3.90 -20.01 6.75
CA ALA A 87 -2.73 -20.82 6.39
C ALA A 87 -1.78 -20.06 5.43
N VAL A 88 -2.33 -19.35 4.44
CA VAL A 88 -1.54 -18.50 3.54
C VAL A 88 -0.87 -17.36 4.32
N ILE A 89 -1.60 -16.71 5.22
CA ILE A 89 -1.08 -15.63 6.04
C ILE A 89 0.07 -16.15 6.93
N GLU A 90 -0.13 -17.27 7.60
CA GLU A 90 0.89 -17.89 8.46
C GLU A 90 2.16 -18.21 7.67
N ASP A 91 2.02 -18.81 6.48
CA ASP A 91 3.15 -19.15 5.62
C ASP A 91 3.97 -17.91 5.24
N VAL A 92 3.34 -16.85 4.73
CA VAL A 92 4.09 -15.66 4.29
C VAL A 92 4.71 -14.89 5.46
N LEU A 93 4.04 -14.84 6.62
CA LEU A 93 4.61 -14.26 7.84
C LEU A 93 5.83 -15.04 8.34
N ALA A 94 5.79 -16.37 8.26
CA ALA A 94 6.93 -17.24 8.60
C ALA A 94 8.12 -17.06 7.63
N GLN A 95 7.86 -16.60 6.41
CA GLN A 95 8.89 -16.30 5.39
C GLN A 95 9.46 -14.87 5.49
N GLY A 96 9.12 -14.12 6.54
CA GLY A 96 9.69 -12.77 6.79
C GLY A 96 8.86 -11.60 6.25
N VAL A 97 7.64 -11.84 5.75
CA VAL A 97 6.70 -10.75 5.49
C VAL A 97 6.29 -10.14 6.82
N GLU A 98 6.40 -8.82 6.94
CA GLU A 98 6.12 -8.12 8.20
C GLU A 98 4.63 -7.89 8.41
N ARG A 99 3.86 -7.59 7.35
CA ARG A 99 2.43 -7.32 7.40
C ARG A 99 1.74 -7.84 6.15
N VAL A 100 0.58 -8.45 6.32
CA VAL A 100 -0.31 -8.83 5.21
C VAL A 100 -1.40 -7.80 5.00
N VAL A 101 -1.83 -7.67 3.74
CA VAL A 101 -2.89 -6.76 3.32
C VAL A 101 -4.07 -7.59 2.85
N VAL A 102 -5.19 -7.46 3.57
CA VAL A 102 -6.41 -8.24 3.37
C VAL A 102 -7.48 -7.33 2.75
N GLY A 103 -7.85 -7.61 1.51
CA GLY A 103 -8.87 -6.86 0.77
C GLY A 103 -10.22 -7.57 0.76
N SER A 104 -10.58 -8.21 -0.35
CA SER A 104 -11.92 -8.79 -0.57
C SER A 104 -12.42 -9.69 0.55
N ALA A 105 -11.54 -10.49 1.17
CA ALA A 105 -11.91 -11.35 2.31
C ALA A 105 -12.48 -10.58 3.49
N ALA A 106 -12.03 -9.34 3.73
CA ALA A 106 -12.56 -8.49 4.79
C ALA A 106 -14.06 -8.17 4.60
N ILE A 107 -14.52 -8.18 3.37
CA ILE A 107 -15.93 -7.92 3.02
C ILE A 107 -16.71 -9.23 2.88
N GLU A 108 -16.10 -10.24 2.28
CA GLU A 108 -16.76 -11.52 1.98
C GLU A 108 -16.90 -12.41 3.23
N THR A 109 -15.90 -12.42 4.11
CA THR A 109 -15.84 -13.28 5.32
C THR A 109 -15.34 -12.49 6.54
N PRO A 110 -16.00 -11.40 6.97
CA PRO A 110 -15.50 -10.50 8.01
C PRO A 110 -15.26 -11.21 9.36
N ALA A 111 -16.10 -12.18 9.72
CA ALA A 111 -15.94 -12.94 10.97
C ALA A 111 -14.66 -13.79 10.98
N GLU A 112 -14.30 -14.39 9.85
CA GLU A 112 -13.07 -15.15 9.68
C GLU A 112 -11.85 -14.22 9.77
N VAL A 113 -11.89 -13.10 9.06
CA VAL A 113 -10.80 -12.10 9.08
C VAL A 113 -10.63 -11.49 10.49
N ALA A 114 -11.72 -11.24 11.24
CA ALA A 114 -11.63 -10.84 12.64
C ALA A 114 -10.94 -11.91 13.51
N GLY A 115 -11.09 -13.18 13.18
CA GLY A 115 -10.33 -14.29 13.78
C GLY A 115 -8.82 -14.20 13.48
N TRP A 116 -8.43 -13.74 12.30
CA TRP A 116 -7.03 -13.55 11.94
C TRP A 116 -6.37 -12.44 12.76
N PHE A 117 -7.08 -11.35 13.07
CA PHE A 117 -6.59 -10.31 13.99
C PHE A 117 -6.25 -10.87 15.37
N ARG A 118 -7.09 -11.76 15.92
CA ARG A 118 -6.82 -12.42 17.21
C ARG A 118 -5.64 -13.36 17.13
N ARG A 119 -5.46 -14.06 16.00
CA ARG A 119 -4.39 -15.05 15.81
C ARG A 119 -3.03 -14.42 15.54
N PHE A 120 -2.97 -13.45 14.65
CA PHE A 120 -1.71 -12.88 14.14
C PHE A 120 -1.35 -11.53 14.77
N GLY A 121 -2.33 -10.85 15.38
CA GLY A 121 -2.16 -9.52 15.95
C GLY A 121 -2.45 -8.39 14.97
N ALA A 122 -2.92 -7.27 15.50
CA ALA A 122 -3.34 -6.10 14.71
C ALA A 122 -2.19 -5.40 13.97
N ASP A 123 -0.95 -5.55 14.41
CA ASP A 123 0.22 -5.00 13.73
C ASP A 123 0.59 -5.75 12.45
N ARG A 124 0.19 -7.02 12.36
CA ARG A 124 0.50 -7.92 11.24
C ARG A 124 -0.55 -7.88 10.13
N ILE A 125 -1.68 -7.21 10.34
CA ILE A 125 -2.78 -7.15 9.37
C ILE A 125 -3.09 -5.69 9.05
N CYS A 126 -3.20 -5.40 7.75
CA CYS A 126 -3.74 -4.17 7.20
C CYS A 126 -4.98 -4.51 6.38
N LEU A 127 -6.11 -3.86 6.64
CA LEU A 127 -7.24 -3.98 5.73
C LEU A 127 -7.00 -3.11 4.49
N ALA A 128 -7.23 -3.66 3.29
CA ALA A 128 -7.30 -2.89 2.06
C ALA A 128 -8.76 -2.67 1.68
N LEU A 129 -9.17 -1.42 1.71
CA LEU A 129 -10.52 -1.00 1.35
C LEU A 129 -10.44 -0.06 0.15
N ASP A 130 -10.64 -0.64 -1.02
CA ASP A 130 -10.66 0.08 -2.29
C ASP A 130 -12.05 0.65 -2.50
N VAL A 131 -12.15 1.97 -2.63
CA VAL A 131 -13.44 2.66 -2.64
C VAL A 131 -13.66 3.45 -3.91
N LYS A 132 -14.93 3.55 -4.28
CA LYS A 132 -15.44 4.49 -5.27
C LYS A 132 -16.51 5.35 -4.61
N LEU A 133 -16.43 6.67 -4.81
CA LEU A 133 -17.50 7.56 -4.33
C LEU A 133 -18.75 7.37 -5.18
N ASP A 134 -19.90 7.27 -4.51
CA ASP A 134 -21.19 7.29 -5.19
C ASP A 134 -21.64 8.74 -5.50
N THR A 135 -22.84 8.90 -6.03
CA THR A 135 -23.41 10.21 -6.40
C THR A 135 -23.58 11.16 -5.22
N ASP A 136 -23.71 10.63 -4.03
CA ASP A 136 -23.86 11.40 -2.78
C ASP A 136 -22.51 11.66 -2.08
N GLY A 137 -21.41 11.21 -2.70
CA GLY A 137 -20.06 11.34 -2.17
C GLY A 137 -19.72 10.31 -1.09
N GLU A 138 -20.53 9.25 -0.92
CA GLU A 138 -20.22 8.19 0.03
C GLU A 138 -19.23 7.17 -0.56
N PRO A 139 -18.14 6.84 0.17
CA PRO A 139 -17.16 5.88 -0.29
C PRO A 139 -17.71 4.45 -0.18
N LYS A 140 -18.00 3.83 -1.31
CA LYS A 140 -18.48 2.45 -1.43
C LYS A 140 -17.33 1.52 -1.75
N VAL A 141 -17.19 0.46 -0.95
CA VAL A 141 -16.13 -0.54 -1.13
C VAL A 141 -16.37 -1.37 -2.40
N ARG A 142 -15.29 -1.61 -3.13
CA ARG A 142 -15.22 -2.49 -4.29
C ARG A 142 -14.37 -3.71 -3.96
N THR A 143 -14.70 -4.84 -4.56
CA THR A 143 -13.97 -6.11 -4.41
C THR A 143 -13.59 -6.69 -5.76
N ARG A 144 -12.82 -7.77 -5.74
CA ARG A 144 -12.46 -8.57 -6.92
C ARG A 144 -11.84 -7.73 -8.05
N GLY A 145 -10.79 -6.99 -7.74
CA GLY A 145 -10.15 -6.11 -8.73
C GLY A 145 -11.08 -4.99 -9.20
N TRP A 146 -11.93 -4.50 -8.26
CA TRP A 146 -12.84 -3.35 -8.43
C TRP A 146 -14.05 -3.59 -9.35
N THR A 147 -14.23 -4.82 -9.80
CA THR A 147 -15.32 -5.18 -10.73
C THR A 147 -16.68 -5.29 -10.06
N GLU A 148 -16.71 -5.61 -8.75
CA GLU A 148 -17.93 -5.81 -8.00
C GLU A 148 -18.19 -4.71 -6.98
N GLY A 149 -19.40 -4.12 -7.04
CA GLY A 149 -19.91 -3.21 -6.03
C GLY A 149 -20.53 -4.00 -4.88
N THR A 150 -20.11 -3.73 -3.65
CA THR A 150 -20.59 -4.45 -2.47
C THR A 150 -21.82 -3.80 -1.82
N GLY A 151 -22.13 -2.54 -2.16
CA GLY A 151 -23.09 -1.72 -1.43
C GLY A 151 -22.62 -1.25 -0.04
N VAL A 152 -21.54 -1.83 0.49
CA VAL A 152 -20.98 -1.53 1.80
C VAL A 152 -20.20 -0.21 1.74
N THR A 153 -20.42 0.68 2.73
CA THR A 153 -19.62 1.90 2.85
C THR A 153 -18.25 1.59 3.45
N LEU A 154 -17.26 2.48 3.22
CA LEU A 154 -15.97 2.40 3.89
C LEU A 154 -16.15 2.28 5.43
N TRP A 155 -17.09 3.05 5.98
CA TRP A 155 -17.32 3.14 7.43
C TRP A 155 -17.87 1.85 7.98
N SER A 156 -18.92 1.31 7.38
CA SER A 156 -19.52 0.04 7.82
C SER A 156 -18.60 -1.17 7.63
N ALA A 157 -17.69 -1.10 6.64
CA ALA A 157 -16.69 -2.14 6.45
C ALA A 157 -15.67 -2.24 7.61
N LEU A 158 -15.47 -1.18 8.39
CA LEU A 158 -14.55 -1.18 9.54
C LEU A 158 -15.19 -1.79 10.79
N GLU A 159 -16.52 -1.70 10.94
CA GLU A 159 -17.23 -2.06 12.18
C GLU A 159 -16.90 -3.45 12.74
N PRO A 160 -16.80 -4.52 11.93
CA PRO A 160 -16.47 -5.86 12.43
C PRO A 160 -15.06 -5.96 13.04
N PHE A 161 -14.17 -5.02 12.71
CA PHE A 161 -12.76 -5.10 13.06
C PHE A 161 -12.36 -4.16 14.20
N LEU A 162 -13.16 -3.15 14.52
CA LEU A 162 -12.90 -2.25 15.65
C LEU A 162 -12.79 -3.01 16.99
N PRO A 163 -13.69 -3.98 17.31
CA PRO A 163 -13.61 -4.72 18.57
C PRO A 163 -12.39 -5.65 18.69
N VAL A 164 -11.76 -6.00 17.57
CA VAL A 164 -10.56 -6.86 17.53
C VAL A 164 -9.26 -6.06 17.38
N GLY A 165 -9.35 -4.73 17.56
CA GLY A 165 -8.19 -3.85 17.62
C GLY A 165 -7.65 -3.46 16.24
N LEU A 166 -8.52 -3.23 15.24
CA LEU A 166 -8.12 -2.71 13.94
C LEU A 166 -7.18 -1.52 14.06
N LYS A 167 -5.98 -1.65 13.49
CA LYS A 167 -4.94 -0.64 13.59
C LYS A 167 -4.56 -0.02 12.24
N HIS A 168 -4.46 -0.82 11.18
CA HIS A 168 -3.97 -0.39 9.89
C HIS A 168 -5.03 -0.55 8.81
N VAL A 169 -5.27 0.52 8.06
CA VAL A 169 -6.17 0.51 6.89
C VAL A 169 -5.49 1.21 5.73
N LEU A 170 -5.35 0.49 4.63
CA LEU A 170 -4.99 1.01 3.32
C LEU A 170 -6.29 1.35 2.59
N CYS A 171 -6.50 2.62 2.30
CA CYS A 171 -7.68 3.09 1.58
C CYS A 171 -7.26 3.63 0.21
N THR A 172 -7.80 3.04 -0.85
CA THR A 172 -7.54 3.44 -2.23
C THR A 172 -8.78 4.07 -2.84
N ASP A 173 -8.67 5.32 -3.32
CA ASP A 173 -9.66 5.88 -4.25
C ASP A 173 -9.37 5.33 -5.65
N ILE A 174 -10.21 4.39 -6.12
CA ILE A 174 -9.98 3.67 -7.38
C ILE A 174 -10.10 4.55 -8.62
N ASP A 175 -10.84 5.65 -8.56
CA ASP A 175 -10.94 6.59 -9.70
C ASP A 175 -9.66 7.40 -9.89
N ARG A 176 -8.81 7.47 -8.84
CA ARG A 176 -7.52 8.17 -8.86
C ARG A 176 -6.32 7.24 -9.01
N ASP A 177 -6.48 5.94 -8.72
CA ASP A 177 -5.33 5.03 -8.79
C ASP A 177 -4.74 4.91 -10.19
N GLY A 178 -3.42 5.05 -10.28
CA GLY A 178 -2.68 5.06 -11.54
C GLY A 178 -2.93 6.27 -12.44
N ALA A 179 -3.85 7.18 -12.08
CA ALA A 179 -4.25 8.31 -12.92
C ALA A 179 -3.34 9.55 -12.78
N LEU A 180 -2.53 9.66 -11.70
CA LEU A 180 -1.70 10.83 -11.40
C LEU A 180 -2.50 12.14 -11.39
N THR A 181 -3.68 12.13 -10.75
CA THR A 181 -4.60 13.28 -10.68
C THR A 181 -4.64 13.95 -9.30
N GLY A 182 -3.78 13.53 -8.39
CA GLY A 182 -3.76 13.92 -6.99
C GLY A 182 -4.61 13.00 -6.12
N PRO A 183 -4.26 12.83 -4.82
CA PRO A 183 -5.01 12.01 -3.87
C PRO A 183 -6.36 12.65 -3.51
N ASN A 184 -7.30 11.85 -3.01
CA ASN A 184 -8.59 12.35 -2.54
C ASN A 184 -8.48 12.87 -1.11
N LEU A 185 -8.07 14.14 -0.96
CA LEU A 185 -7.81 14.74 0.34
C LEU A 185 -9.07 14.80 1.22
N ASP A 186 -10.26 15.03 0.62
CA ASP A 186 -11.52 15.11 1.36
C ASP A 186 -11.90 13.75 1.96
N LEU A 187 -11.72 12.65 1.20
CA LEU A 187 -11.91 11.29 1.68
C LEU A 187 -11.01 11.02 2.89
N TYR A 188 -9.72 11.36 2.80
CA TYR A 188 -8.76 11.10 3.87
C TYR A 188 -8.97 12.00 5.09
N ALA A 189 -9.37 13.27 4.89
CA ALA A 189 -9.75 14.16 5.97
C ALA A 189 -10.94 13.58 6.76
N ARG A 190 -11.98 13.11 6.05
CA ARG A 190 -13.15 12.46 6.65
C ARG A 190 -12.76 11.17 7.38
N ALA A 191 -11.91 10.33 6.79
CA ALA A 191 -11.43 9.09 7.42
C ALA A 191 -10.69 9.36 8.74
N ARG A 192 -9.80 10.35 8.75
CA ARG A 192 -9.08 10.78 9.94
C ARG A 192 -9.99 11.37 11.02
N ALA A 193 -11.02 12.12 10.63
CA ALA A 193 -11.96 12.71 11.57
C ALA A 193 -12.85 11.65 12.25
N LEU A 194 -13.35 10.66 11.49
CA LEU A 194 -14.23 9.61 11.99
C LEU A 194 -13.51 8.55 12.81
N HIS A 195 -12.27 8.18 12.40
CA HIS A 195 -11.50 7.11 13.02
C HIS A 195 -10.04 7.58 13.26
N PRO A 196 -9.81 8.48 14.23
CA PRO A 196 -8.49 9.07 14.51
C PRO A 196 -7.44 8.06 14.99
N ASP A 197 -7.86 6.94 15.58
CA ASP A 197 -6.97 5.91 16.12
C ASP A 197 -6.47 4.93 15.06
N ILE A 198 -7.09 4.92 13.87
CA ILE A 198 -6.65 4.07 12.77
C ILE A 198 -5.43 4.70 12.09
N ALA A 199 -4.41 3.89 11.86
CA ALA A 199 -3.23 4.23 11.07
C ALA A 199 -3.58 4.13 9.57
N TRP A 200 -4.19 5.19 9.05
CA TRP A 200 -4.61 5.27 7.65
C TRP A 200 -3.42 5.38 6.71
N GLN A 201 -3.41 4.55 5.68
CA GLN A 201 -2.50 4.60 4.55
C GLN A 201 -3.28 5.08 3.32
N ALA A 202 -2.94 6.26 2.80
CA ALA A 202 -3.55 6.80 1.59
C ALA A 202 -2.97 6.15 0.34
N SER A 203 -3.80 5.77 -0.62
CA SER A 203 -3.40 5.16 -1.89
C SER A 203 -4.23 5.73 -3.05
N GLY A 204 -3.58 5.81 -4.21
CA GLY A 204 -4.18 6.33 -5.43
C GLY A 204 -3.92 7.83 -5.65
N GLY A 205 -3.50 8.16 -6.87
CA GLY A 205 -3.45 9.53 -7.37
C GLY A 205 -2.19 10.34 -7.13
N VAL A 206 -1.30 9.98 -6.21
CA VAL A 206 -0.07 10.75 -5.91
C VAL A 206 0.73 11.04 -7.19
N ARG A 207 1.02 12.33 -7.43
CA ARG A 207 1.73 12.85 -8.61
C ARG A 207 3.14 13.30 -8.28
N ASP A 208 3.28 14.01 -7.15
CA ASP A 208 4.45 14.81 -6.80
C ASP A 208 4.61 14.95 -5.27
N ALA A 209 5.64 15.68 -4.85
CA ALA A 209 5.92 15.93 -3.44
C ALA A 209 4.87 16.82 -2.76
N ALA A 210 4.17 17.68 -3.50
CA ALA A 210 3.11 18.53 -2.93
C ALA A 210 1.93 17.69 -2.48
N ASP A 211 1.58 16.64 -3.22
CA ASP A 211 0.54 15.69 -2.82
C ASP A 211 0.93 14.95 -1.53
N LEU A 212 2.21 14.55 -1.39
CA LEU A 212 2.71 13.91 -0.17
C LEU A 212 2.67 14.88 1.02
N ALA A 213 3.01 16.15 0.81
CA ALA A 213 2.93 17.18 1.84
C ALA A 213 1.49 17.44 2.27
N ALA A 214 0.54 17.47 1.34
CA ALA A 214 -0.88 17.61 1.64
C ALA A 214 -1.42 16.46 2.50
N LEU A 215 -1.08 15.20 2.14
CA LEU A 215 -1.42 14.02 2.94
C LEU A 215 -0.77 14.06 4.34
N ALA A 216 0.46 14.53 4.44
CA ALA A 216 1.14 14.71 5.71
C ALA A 216 0.44 15.78 6.58
N GLY A 217 -0.04 16.86 5.98
CA GLY A 217 -0.85 17.90 6.63
C GLY A 217 -2.14 17.35 7.24
N LEU A 218 -2.75 16.35 6.62
CA LEU A 218 -3.89 15.60 7.15
C LEU A 218 -3.52 14.59 8.25
N ARG A 219 -2.23 14.50 8.61
CA ARG A 219 -1.73 13.52 9.59
C ARG A 219 -2.03 12.07 9.21
N MET A 220 -1.98 11.75 7.91
CA MET A 220 -2.02 10.35 7.47
C MET A 220 -0.84 9.58 8.06
N ALA A 221 -1.04 8.32 8.44
CA ALA A 221 0.05 7.49 8.94
C ALA A 221 1.06 7.18 7.82
N ALA A 222 0.55 6.88 6.63
CA ALA A 222 1.38 6.63 5.46
C ALA A 222 0.70 7.06 4.15
N ALA A 223 1.51 7.19 3.10
CA ALA A 223 1.08 7.21 1.71
C ALA A 223 1.74 6.05 0.97
N VAL A 224 0.96 5.27 0.21
CA VAL A 224 1.46 4.23 -0.67
C VAL A 224 1.54 4.78 -2.08
N SER A 225 2.70 4.72 -2.70
CA SER A 225 2.92 5.26 -4.04
C SER A 225 3.74 4.30 -4.90
N GLY A 226 3.23 3.97 -6.08
CA GLY A 226 3.89 3.12 -7.07
C GLY A 226 4.30 3.93 -8.30
N LYS A 227 3.33 4.32 -9.13
CA LYS A 227 3.56 4.92 -10.46
C LYS A 227 4.45 6.16 -10.42
N ALA A 228 4.20 7.11 -9.51
CA ALA A 228 5.01 8.32 -9.42
C ALA A 228 6.49 8.03 -9.11
N LEU A 229 6.77 7.00 -8.31
CA LEU A 229 8.14 6.58 -7.99
C LEU A 229 8.78 5.75 -9.12
N LEU A 230 8.03 4.85 -9.76
CA LEU A 230 8.51 4.09 -10.91
C LEU A 230 8.85 4.99 -12.09
N GLU A 231 8.04 6.01 -12.33
CA GLU A 231 8.25 7.03 -13.37
C GLU A 231 9.18 8.19 -12.95
N GLN A 232 9.79 8.11 -11.74
CA GLN A 232 10.76 9.08 -11.23
C GLN A 232 10.23 10.53 -11.21
N ARG A 233 8.95 10.72 -10.92
CA ARG A 233 8.30 12.05 -10.88
C ARG A 233 8.64 12.85 -9.63
N ILE A 234 9.18 12.20 -8.61
CA ILE A 234 9.56 12.78 -7.33
C ILE A 234 11.03 12.46 -7.13
N THR A 235 11.84 13.49 -6.93
CA THR A 235 13.29 13.31 -6.73
C THR A 235 13.59 12.73 -5.34
N PRO A 236 14.75 12.07 -5.14
CA PRO A 236 15.16 11.58 -3.83
C PRO A 236 15.18 12.66 -2.75
N GLU A 237 15.55 13.90 -3.12
CA GLU A 237 15.57 15.06 -2.22
C GLU A 237 14.18 15.41 -1.73
N GLU A 238 13.19 15.44 -2.62
CA GLU A 238 11.80 15.72 -2.30
C GLU A 238 11.15 14.61 -1.47
N LEU A 239 11.65 13.37 -1.58
CA LEU A 239 11.15 12.22 -0.80
C LEU A 239 11.63 12.23 0.66
N ARG A 240 12.78 12.86 0.96
CA ARG A 240 13.41 12.83 2.30
C ARG A 240 12.47 13.09 3.47
N PRO A 241 11.60 14.11 3.44
CA PRO A 241 10.72 14.40 4.57
C PRO A 241 9.77 13.26 4.94
N PHE A 242 9.59 12.30 4.03
CA PHE A 242 8.64 11.19 4.15
C PHE A 242 9.34 9.83 4.33
N LEU A 243 10.67 9.82 4.34
CA LEU A 243 11.49 8.60 4.43
C LEU A 243 12.34 8.63 5.71
N PRO A 244 12.12 7.71 6.67
CA PRO A 244 12.71 7.80 8.02
C PRO A 244 14.23 7.60 8.05
N ASN A 245 14.79 6.89 7.07
CA ASN A 245 16.20 6.54 7.00
C ASN A 245 16.98 7.34 5.93
N ALA A 246 16.37 8.41 5.38
CA ALA A 246 17.06 9.25 4.41
C ALA A 246 18.26 9.96 5.07
N SER A 247 19.45 9.69 4.58
CA SER A 247 20.66 10.37 5.04
C SER A 247 20.61 11.86 4.69
N SER A 248 21.03 12.72 5.62
CA SER A 248 21.26 14.14 5.31
C SER A 248 22.31 14.25 4.20
N PRO A 249 22.22 15.24 3.28
CA PRO A 249 23.29 15.47 2.32
C PRO A 249 24.58 15.71 3.09
N ALA A 250 25.63 14.99 2.70
CA ALA A 250 26.97 15.32 3.18
C ALA A 250 27.19 16.82 2.87
N SER A 251 27.40 17.61 3.92
CA SER A 251 27.79 19.00 3.74
C SER A 251 29.11 18.99 2.97
N THR A 252 29.07 19.29 1.68
CA THR A 252 30.26 19.60 0.91
C THR A 252 30.80 20.92 1.48
N SER A 253 31.62 20.81 2.52
CA SER A 253 32.49 21.92 2.93
C SER A 253 33.46 22.17 1.78
N ALA A 254 33.13 23.14 0.95
CA ALA A 254 34.07 23.74 0.04
C ALA A 254 35.16 24.40 0.89
N THR A 255 36.26 23.68 1.13
CA THR A 255 37.49 24.25 1.58
C THR A 255 38.01 25.11 0.44
N ALA A 256 37.65 26.40 0.44
CA ALA A 256 38.37 27.42 -0.28
C ALA A 256 39.77 27.44 0.27
N ARG A 257 40.75 26.95 -0.46
CA ARG A 257 42.17 27.21 -0.21
C ARG A 257 42.50 28.55 -0.84
N SER A 258 42.85 29.48 0.00
CA SER A 258 43.56 30.73 -0.31
C SER A 258 44.91 30.44 -0.87
#